data_e06c42a2232ce68290de33c92e425333
#
_entry.id   e06c42a2232ce68290de33c92e425333
#
_cell.length_a   1.000
_cell.length_b   1.000
_cell.length_c   1.000
_cell.angle_alpha   90.00
_cell.angle_beta   90.00
_cell.angle_gamma   90.00
#
_symmetry.space_group_name_H-M   'P 1'
#
loop_
_entity.id
_entity.type
_entity.pdbx_description
1 polymer ?
#
loop_
_entity_poly.entity_id
_entity_poly.type
_entity_poly.pdbx_seq_one_letter_code
_entity_poly.pdbx_strand_id
1 'polypeptide(L)'
;MDIEEKKSLTSSWFRELRDMFCEEFVDIDGGSFERKNWDHKFEGGGEMSLMKGDVFEKVGVNISTVSGKFDNDFKSEVKGTEQAPNYWASGISLVAHMQSPKVPAFHFNTRYIVTGDSVSYTHLTLPTKRIV
;
A
#
# COMPACT_ATOMS: atom_id res chain seq x y z
N MET A 1 -18.18 -15.05 -5.57
CA MET A 1 -17.64 -14.21 -4.46
C MET A 1 -18.20 -12.81 -4.60
N ASP A 2 -18.88 -12.31 -3.58
CA ASP A 2 -19.42 -10.96 -3.62
C ASP A 2 -18.34 -9.89 -3.32
N ILE A 3 -18.73 -8.63 -3.47
CA ILE A 3 -17.78 -7.52 -3.33
C ILE A 3 -17.26 -7.37 -1.90
N GLU A 4 -18.10 -7.64 -0.90
CA GLU A 4 -17.69 -7.54 0.50
C GLU A 4 -16.69 -8.64 0.88
N GLU A 5 -16.86 -9.84 0.35
CA GLU A 5 -15.87 -10.91 0.52
C GLU A 5 -14.54 -10.56 -0.14
N LYS A 6 -14.58 -9.98 -1.33
CA LYS A 6 -13.36 -9.53 -2.03
C LYS A 6 -12.61 -8.47 -1.23
N LYS A 7 -13.33 -7.50 -0.66
CA LYS A 7 -12.75 -6.47 0.19
C LYS A 7 -12.07 -7.07 1.42
N SER A 8 -12.78 -7.97 2.09
CA SER A 8 -12.27 -8.62 3.31
C SER A 8 -11.01 -9.44 3.02
N LEU A 9 -11.06 -10.28 2.00
CA LEU A 9 -9.91 -11.10 1.60
C LEU A 9 -8.71 -10.25 1.20
N THR A 10 -8.95 -9.17 0.46
CA THR A 10 -7.89 -8.28 -0.01
C THR A 10 -7.21 -7.57 1.14
N SER A 11 -7.97 -6.99 2.07
CA SER A 11 -7.39 -6.29 3.21
C SER A 11 -6.64 -7.23 4.15
N SER A 12 -7.16 -8.44 4.36
CA SER A 12 -6.48 -9.47 5.15
C SER A 12 -5.17 -9.91 4.48
N TRP A 13 -5.19 -10.11 3.17
CA TRP A 13 -4.00 -10.48 2.41
C TRP A 13 -2.90 -9.43 2.51
N PHE A 14 -3.23 -8.15 2.38
CA PHE A 14 -2.22 -7.10 2.49
C PHE A 14 -1.62 -7.03 3.89
N ARG A 15 -2.40 -7.35 4.91
CA ARG A 15 -1.90 -7.43 6.29
C ARG A 15 -0.90 -8.57 6.46
N GLU A 16 -1.22 -9.75 5.93
CA GLU A 16 -0.31 -10.89 5.93
C GLU A 16 0.96 -10.60 5.12
N LEU A 17 0.80 -10.00 3.96
CA LEU A 17 1.92 -9.64 3.10
C LEU A 17 2.85 -8.64 3.77
N ARG A 18 2.29 -7.63 4.47
CA ARG A 18 3.05 -6.69 5.27
C ARG A 18 3.89 -7.42 6.30
N ASP A 19 3.28 -8.35 7.02
CA ASP A 19 3.98 -9.10 8.06
C ASP A 19 5.11 -9.95 7.48
N MET A 20 4.89 -10.59 6.34
CA MET A 20 5.90 -11.37 5.63
C MET A 20 7.09 -10.49 5.20
N PHE A 21 6.82 -9.32 4.63
CA PHE A 21 7.89 -8.39 4.25
C PHE A 21 8.68 -7.91 5.46
N CYS A 22 8.00 -7.52 6.53
CA CYS A 22 8.67 -7.05 7.73
C CYS A 22 9.58 -8.12 8.32
N GLU A 23 9.11 -9.37 8.37
CA GLU A 23 9.89 -10.49 8.87
C GLU A 23 11.17 -10.72 8.03
N GLU A 24 11.04 -10.69 6.70
CA GLU A 24 12.18 -10.86 5.82
C GLU A 24 13.22 -9.73 5.96
N PHE A 25 12.76 -8.49 6.06
CA PHE A 25 13.66 -7.37 6.25
C PHE A 25 14.37 -7.42 7.61
N VAL A 26 13.69 -7.84 8.66
CA VAL A 26 14.30 -8.04 9.99
C VAL A 26 15.35 -9.13 9.92
N ASP A 27 15.08 -10.23 9.22
CA ASP A 27 16.05 -11.33 9.06
C ASP A 27 17.33 -10.87 8.37
N ILE A 28 17.22 -9.98 7.39
CA ILE A 28 18.38 -9.44 6.68
C ILE A 28 19.18 -8.46 7.54
N ASP A 29 18.48 -7.56 8.23
CA ASP A 29 19.10 -6.42 8.93
C ASP A 29 19.39 -6.70 10.41
N GLY A 30 18.49 -7.42 11.07
CA GLY A 30 18.52 -7.63 12.52
C GLY A 30 17.88 -6.51 13.32
N GLY A 31 17.29 -5.52 12.64
CA GLY A 31 16.60 -4.40 13.28
C GLY A 31 15.18 -4.75 13.69
N SER A 32 14.38 -3.74 13.98
CA SER A 32 12.99 -3.89 14.34
C SER A 32 12.14 -2.78 13.70
N PHE A 33 10.87 -3.09 13.46
CA PHE A 33 9.91 -2.13 12.92
C PHE A 33 9.16 -1.42 14.03
N GLU A 34 8.98 -0.11 13.84
CA GLU A 34 8.06 0.69 14.61
C GLU A 34 6.80 0.89 13.79
N ARG A 35 5.63 0.76 14.43
CA ARG A 35 4.34 0.89 13.76
C ARG A 35 3.59 2.11 14.24
N LYS A 36 2.93 2.79 13.30
CA LYS A 36 2.12 3.96 13.58
C LYS A 36 0.86 3.94 12.72
N ASN A 37 -0.28 4.08 13.36
CA ASN A 37 -1.58 4.16 12.67
C ASN A 37 -1.86 5.59 12.23
N TRP A 38 -2.59 5.71 11.14
CA TRP A 38 -3.09 7.00 10.66
C TRP A 38 -4.52 6.85 10.19
N ASP A 39 -5.27 7.94 10.23
CA ASP A 39 -6.67 7.97 9.82
C ASP A 39 -6.81 8.66 8.48
N HIS A 40 -7.71 8.12 7.64
CA HIS A 40 -8.04 8.73 6.36
C HIS A 40 -9.04 9.89 6.57
N LYS A 41 -9.00 10.85 5.66
CA LYS A 41 -9.86 12.04 5.70
C LYS A 41 -11.36 11.70 5.77
N PHE A 42 -11.82 10.66 5.07
CA PHE A 42 -13.22 10.24 5.06
C PHE A 42 -13.44 9.05 5.99
N GLU A 43 -13.01 7.87 5.58
CA GLU A 43 -13.20 6.64 6.34
C GLU A 43 -12.02 5.71 6.16
N GLY A 44 -11.68 4.98 7.22
CA GLY A 44 -10.57 4.05 7.22
C GLY A 44 -9.25 4.72 7.56
N GLY A 45 -8.18 4.05 7.21
CA GLY A 45 -6.83 4.53 7.49
C GLY A 45 -5.80 3.50 7.12
N GLY A 46 -4.67 3.56 7.78
CA GLY A 46 -3.60 2.62 7.53
C GLY A 46 -2.63 2.50 8.68
N GLU A 47 -1.63 1.67 8.47
CA GLU A 47 -0.56 1.48 9.43
C GLU A 47 0.77 1.57 8.71
N MET A 48 1.65 2.43 9.21
CA MET A 48 3.02 2.56 8.75
C MET A 48 3.90 1.64 9.58
N SER A 49 4.79 0.90 8.93
CA SER A 49 5.82 0.12 9.60
C SER A 49 7.16 0.62 9.09
N LEU A 50 8.00 1.12 9.98
CA LEU A 50 9.26 1.75 9.64
C LEU A 50 10.41 1.10 10.40
N MET A 51 11.48 0.76 9.67
CA MET A 51 12.73 0.25 10.24
C MET A 51 13.90 1.07 9.72
N LYS A 52 14.84 1.36 10.59
CA LYS A 52 16.16 1.90 10.27
C LYS A 52 17.19 1.00 10.92
N GLY A 53 18.19 0.58 10.16
CA GLY A 53 19.16 -0.38 10.65
C GLY A 53 20.51 -0.25 9.97
N ASP A 54 21.32 -1.29 10.11
CA ASP A 54 22.70 -1.27 9.63
C ASP A 54 22.81 -1.57 8.13
N VAL A 55 21.95 -2.41 7.60
CA VAL A 55 21.91 -2.73 6.16
C VAL A 55 21.02 -1.75 5.42
N PHE A 56 19.87 -1.44 6.00
CA PHE A 56 18.90 -0.53 5.43
C PHE A 56 18.95 0.83 6.13
N GLU A 57 19.11 1.87 5.35
CA GLU A 57 18.94 3.23 5.85
C GLU A 57 17.48 3.45 6.27
N LYS A 58 16.54 2.93 5.46
CA LYS A 58 15.12 3.04 5.73
C LYS A 58 14.36 1.97 5.00
N VAL A 59 13.48 1.27 5.71
CA VAL A 59 12.47 0.41 5.12
C VAL A 59 11.10 0.85 5.62
N GLY A 60 10.20 1.15 4.72
CA GLY A 60 8.82 1.47 5.04
C GLY A 60 7.89 0.44 4.39
N VAL A 61 7.06 -0.21 5.19
CA VAL A 61 6.03 -1.12 4.70
C VAL A 61 4.70 -0.61 5.22
N ASN A 62 3.87 -0.10 4.31
CA ASN A 62 2.65 0.59 4.66
C ASN A 62 1.45 -0.14 4.08
N ILE A 63 0.42 -0.33 4.89
CA ILE A 63 -0.86 -0.85 4.44
C ILE A 63 -1.94 0.20 4.67
N SER A 64 -2.95 0.16 3.83
CA SER A 64 -4.11 1.05 3.97
C SER A 64 -5.38 0.36 3.53
N THR A 65 -6.47 0.73 4.15
CA THR A 65 -7.83 0.39 3.73
C THR A 65 -8.67 1.63 3.94
N VAL A 66 -9.06 2.27 2.85
CA VAL A 66 -9.71 3.58 2.88
C VAL A 66 -10.92 3.57 1.98
N SER A 67 -11.89 4.43 2.29
CA SER A 67 -13.06 4.66 1.45
C SER A 67 -13.42 6.13 1.49
N GLY A 68 -14.16 6.58 0.48
CA GLY A 68 -14.55 7.96 0.39
C GLY A 68 -15.23 8.25 -0.93
N LYS A 69 -15.19 9.53 -1.32
CA LYS A 69 -15.75 10.00 -2.57
C LYS A 69 -14.68 10.69 -3.39
N PHE A 70 -14.63 10.36 -4.68
CA PHE A 70 -13.81 11.14 -5.60
C PHE A 70 -14.35 12.54 -5.76
N ASP A 71 -13.46 13.53 -5.84
CA ASP A 71 -13.87 14.85 -6.23
C ASP A 71 -14.10 14.90 -7.75
N ASN A 72 -14.63 16.02 -8.23
CA ASN A 72 -15.02 16.16 -9.63
C ASN A 72 -13.84 16.00 -10.60
N ASP A 73 -12.64 16.30 -10.18
CA ASP A 73 -11.45 16.22 -11.03
C ASP A 73 -11.02 14.78 -11.32
N PHE A 74 -11.34 13.85 -10.42
CA PHE A 74 -10.94 12.45 -10.56
C PHE A 74 -12.02 11.55 -11.17
N LYS A 75 -13.28 11.99 -11.22
CA LYS A 75 -14.38 11.17 -11.73
C LYS A 75 -14.18 10.69 -13.17
N SER A 76 -13.59 11.53 -14.02
CA SER A 76 -13.36 11.20 -15.41
C SER A 76 -12.16 10.28 -15.62
N GLU A 77 -11.25 10.20 -14.63
CA GLU A 77 -10.01 9.43 -14.74
C GLU A 77 -10.16 8.00 -14.22
N VAL A 78 -11.14 7.74 -13.36
CA VAL A 78 -11.35 6.42 -12.76
C VAL A 78 -12.65 5.83 -13.28
N LYS A 79 -12.54 4.64 -13.88
CA LYS A 79 -13.69 3.93 -14.45
C LYS A 79 -14.71 3.58 -13.37
N GLY A 80 -15.99 3.80 -13.67
CA GLY A 80 -17.08 3.46 -12.79
C GLY A 80 -17.51 4.57 -11.84
N THR A 81 -16.85 5.73 -11.88
CA THR A 81 -17.16 6.85 -10.98
C THR A 81 -18.21 7.82 -11.52
N GLU A 82 -18.58 7.72 -12.80
CA GLU A 82 -19.57 8.64 -13.42
C GLU A 82 -20.93 8.56 -12.75
N GLN A 83 -21.35 7.35 -12.33
CA GLN A 83 -22.65 7.11 -11.72
C GLN A 83 -22.59 7.03 -10.20
N ALA A 84 -21.44 6.63 -9.63
CA ALA A 84 -21.25 6.48 -8.20
C ALA A 84 -19.84 6.96 -7.84
N PRO A 85 -19.68 8.18 -7.32
CA PRO A 85 -18.37 8.76 -7.05
C PRO A 85 -17.65 8.15 -5.84
N ASN A 86 -18.22 7.13 -5.23
CA ASN A 86 -17.63 6.46 -4.08
C ASN A 86 -16.51 5.53 -4.51
N TYR A 87 -15.51 5.40 -3.64
CA TYR A 87 -14.44 4.44 -3.82
C TYR A 87 -14.14 3.71 -2.52
N TRP A 88 -13.61 2.50 -2.66
CA TRP A 88 -12.97 1.74 -1.59
C TRP A 88 -11.64 1.24 -2.14
N ALA A 89 -10.59 1.38 -1.37
CA ALA A 89 -9.27 0.94 -1.80
C ALA A 89 -8.50 0.32 -0.65
N SER A 90 -7.80 -0.77 -0.93
CA SER A 90 -6.86 -1.37 0.00
C SER A 90 -5.56 -1.61 -0.72
N GLY A 91 -4.45 -1.42 -0.05
CA GLY A 91 -3.16 -1.55 -0.68
C GLY A 91 -2.01 -1.73 0.28
N ILE A 92 -0.88 -2.07 -0.31
CA ILE A 92 0.40 -2.14 0.36
C ILE A 92 1.42 -1.35 -0.45
N SER A 93 2.27 -0.61 0.26
CA SER A 93 3.36 0.17 -0.33
C SER A 93 4.64 -0.15 0.42
N LEU A 94 5.70 -0.38 -0.32
CA LEU A 94 6.99 -0.72 0.25
C LEU A 94 8.08 0.17 -0.33
N VAL A 95 8.93 0.68 0.54
CA VAL A 95 10.12 1.46 0.18
C VAL A 95 11.29 0.86 0.94
N ALA A 96 12.37 0.53 0.23
CA ALA A 96 13.59 0.05 0.86
C ALA A 96 14.78 0.83 0.32
N HIS A 97 15.45 1.56 1.19
CA HIS A 97 16.67 2.30 0.88
C HIS A 97 17.82 1.68 1.69
N MET A 98 18.88 1.30 0.99
CA MET A 98 20.04 0.65 1.61
C MET A 98 21.05 1.69 2.07
N GLN A 99 21.83 1.34 3.06
CA GLN A 99 22.96 2.18 3.52
C GLN A 99 24.00 2.34 2.41
N SER A 100 24.26 1.27 1.65
CA SER A 100 25.22 1.33 0.55
C SER A 100 24.64 2.05 -0.66
N PRO A 101 25.32 3.07 -1.19
CA PRO A 101 24.88 3.73 -2.43
C PRO A 101 25.04 2.86 -3.67
N LYS A 102 25.69 1.72 -3.55
CA LYS A 102 25.89 0.79 -4.67
C LYS A 102 24.69 -0.13 -4.88
N VAL A 103 23.76 -0.19 -3.94
CA VAL A 103 22.56 -1.02 -4.04
C VAL A 103 21.37 -0.12 -4.36
N PRO A 104 20.67 -0.36 -5.47
CA PRO A 104 19.51 0.47 -5.85
C PRO A 104 18.40 0.41 -4.81
N ALA A 105 17.73 1.53 -4.63
CA ALA A 105 16.52 1.58 -3.83
C ALA A 105 15.41 0.76 -4.50
N PHE A 106 14.57 0.16 -3.69
CA PHE A 106 13.44 -0.63 -4.17
C PHE A 106 12.13 0.01 -3.69
N HIS A 107 11.20 0.20 -4.64
CA HIS A 107 9.86 0.69 -4.36
C HIS A 107 8.85 -0.25 -4.99
N PHE A 108 7.81 -0.58 -4.24
CA PHE A 108 6.76 -1.48 -4.68
C PHE A 108 5.43 -0.97 -4.15
N ASN A 109 4.40 -1.06 -4.98
CA ASN A 109 3.06 -0.61 -4.62
C ASN A 109 2.04 -1.43 -5.37
N THR A 110 1.07 -2.00 -4.67
CA THR A 110 -0.08 -2.63 -5.30
C THR A 110 -1.35 -2.24 -4.55
N ARG A 111 -2.43 -2.10 -5.29
CA ARG A 111 -3.68 -1.56 -4.78
C ARG A 111 -4.87 -2.24 -5.44
N TYR A 112 -5.87 -2.55 -4.64
CA TYR A 112 -7.16 -3.05 -5.12
C TYR A 112 -8.19 -1.94 -4.90
N ILE A 113 -8.83 -1.51 -5.98
CA ILE A 113 -9.78 -0.39 -5.95
C ILE A 113 -11.15 -0.87 -6.40
N VAL A 114 -12.16 -0.52 -5.63
CA VAL A 114 -13.57 -0.73 -5.98
C VAL A 114 -14.21 0.65 -6.15
N THR A 115 -14.79 0.88 -7.31
CA THR A 115 -15.50 2.13 -7.61
C THR A 115 -16.97 1.82 -7.87
N GLY A 116 -17.86 2.58 -7.25
CA GLY A 116 -19.28 2.25 -7.29
C GLY A 116 -19.55 0.93 -6.59
N ASP A 117 -20.54 0.18 -7.08
CA ASP A 117 -20.96 -1.08 -6.48
C ASP A 117 -20.49 -2.31 -7.23
N SER A 118 -19.94 -2.17 -8.42
CA SER A 118 -19.68 -3.31 -9.30
C SER A 118 -18.34 -3.31 -10.02
N VAL A 119 -17.60 -2.20 -10.02
CA VAL A 119 -16.32 -2.09 -10.74
C VAL A 119 -15.16 -2.24 -9.78
N SER A 120 -14.26 -3.17 -10.11
CA SER A 120 -13.04 -3.36 -9.32
C SER A 120 -11.86 -3.64 -10.24
N TYR A 121 -10.68 -3.18 -9.85
CA TYR A 121 -9.45 -3.47 -10.56
C TYR A 121 -8.24 -3.39 -9.62
N THR A 122 -7.18 -4.08 -10.02
CA THR A 122 -5.91 -4.10 -9.29
C THR A 122 -4.91 -3.25 -10.05
N HIS A 123 -4.18 -2.44 -9.32
CA HIS A 123 -3.11 -1.61 -9.86
C HIS A 123 -1.80 -1.95 -9.18
N LEU A 124 -0.77 -2.23 -10.00
CA LEU A 124 0.57 -2.56 -9.52
C LEU A 124 1.58 -1.59 -10.13
N THR A 125 2.42 -1.03 -9.29
CA THR A 125 3.50 -0.16 -9.73
C THR A 125 4.82 -0.58 -9.09
N LEU A 126 5.85 -0.73 -9.93
CA LEU A 126 7.20 -1.10 -9.50
C LEU A 126 8.21 -0.08 -10.04
N PRO A 127 8.23 1.16 -9.51
CA PRO A 127 9.23 2.11 -9.96
C PRO A 127 10.60 1.71 -9.44
N THR A 128 11.53 1.44 -10.36
CA THR A 128 12.93 1.19 -10.04
C THR A 128 13.73 2.41 -10.45
N LYS A 129 14.40 3.05 -9.51
CA LYS A 129 15.31 4.15 -9.84
C LYS A 129 16.71 3.61 -9.97
N ARG A 130 17.34 3.93 -11.09
CA ARG A 130 18.78 3.71 -11.23
C ARG A 130 19.51 4.72 -10.37
N ILE A 131 20.46 4.23 -9.61
CA ILE A 131 21.45 5.08 -8.97
C ILE A 131 22.56 5.26 -10.00
N VAL A 132 22.70 6.48 -10.44
CA VAL A 132 23.76 6.83 -11.39
C VAL A 132 24.93 7.42 -10.62
#